data_ceb1b024539099ee07d6456a6250d253
#
_entry.id   ceb1b024539099ee07d6456a6250d253
#
_cell.length_a   1.000
_cell.length_b   1.000
_cell.length_c   1.000
_cell.angle_alpha   90.00
_cell.angle_beta   90.00
_cell.angle_gamma   90.00
#
_symmetry.space_group_name_H-M   'P 1'
#
loop_
_entity.id
_entity.type
_entity.pdbx_description
1 polymer ?
#
loop_
_entity_poly.entity_id
_entity_poly.type
_entity_poly.pdbx_seq_one_letter_code
_entity_poly.pdbx_strand_id
1 'polypeptide(L)'
;MTSSSPLEHGQYCHIYNRGNNGENLFFEERNYPYFLKLYAHYILSVAETYAYCLLRNHFHALVRIRTEEEQADTIQALRFSKPRSPSQHFGNLFNAYAKTINKAYDRTGSLFENPFCRIPVTSESYLVHLVIYIHQNPQKHGFVTDFRTWPHSSYHAMLSQQPTRLERDEVLAWFQGPDAFERAHRHMVSDAQIAPLVPDDFD
;
A
#
# COMPACT_ATOMS: atom_id res chain seq x y z
N MET A 1 -3.89 13.69 -17.78
CA MET A 1 -2.56 13.86 -17.13
C MET A 1 -2.79 13.89 -15.64
N THR A 2 -2.59 12.79 -14.96
CA THR A 2 -2.67 12.71 -13.50
C THR A 2 -1.47 13.46 -12.93
N SER A 3 -1.71 14.70 -12.49
CA SER A 3 -0.74 15.46 -11.72
C SER A 3 -0.47 14.68 -10.43
N SER A 4 0.73 14.13 -10.28
CA SER A 4 1.12 13.47 -9.04
C SER A 4 1.27 14.54 -7.96
N SER A 5 0.28 14.65 -7.06
CA SER A 5 0.36 15.55 -5.90
C SER A 5 1.63 15.27 -5.08
N PRO A 6 2.28 16.29 -4.51
CA PRO A 6 3.39 16.06 -3.59
C PRO A 6 2.91 15.23 -2.39
N LEU A 7 3.80 14.41 -1.82
CA LEU A 7 3.55 13.72 -0.56
C LEU A 7 3.85 14.70 0.59
N GLU A 8 2.81 15.24 1.19
CA GLU A 8 2.92 16.22 2.27
C GLU A 8 3.01 15.55 3.64
N HIS A 9 3.75 16.16 4.55
CA HIS A 9 3.91 15.66 5.92
C HIS A 9 2.58 15.64 6.68
N GLY A 10 2.34 14.59 7.45
CA GLY A 10 1.11 14.38 8.20
C GLY A 10 -0.10 13.93 7.38
N GLN A 11 0.01 13.89 6.05
CA GLN A 11 -1.10 13.58 5.16
C GLN A 11 -1.27 12.07 4.97
N TYR A 12 -2.54 11.62 5.01
CA TYR A 12 -2.90 10.28 4.55
C TYR A 12 -2.96 10.25 3.03
N CYS A 13 -2.38 9.19 2.46
CA CYS A 13 -2.31 9.00 1.02
C CYS A 13 -2.64 7.56 0.63
N HIS A 14 -3.44 7.41 -0.41
CA HIS A 14 -3.54 6.17 -1.16
C HIS A 14 -2.38 6.08 -2.15
N ILE A 15 -1.48 5.16 -1.92
CA ILE A 15 -0.34 4.87 -2.80
C ILE A 15 -0.64 3.59 -3.56
N TYR A 16 -0.53 3.63 -4.88
CA TYR A 16 -0.67 2.44 -5.70
C TYR A 16 0.21 2.52 -6.95
N ASN A 17 0.53 1.37 -7.50
CA ASN A 17 1.24 1.25 -8.76
C ASN A 17 0.96 -0.11 -9.40
N ARG A 18 1.10 -0.18 -10.72
CA ARG A 18 0.90 -1.42 -11.47
C ARG A 18 2.08 -1.73 -12.38
N GLY A 19 2.08 -2.97 -12.86
CA GLY A 19 3.02 -3.41 -13.87
C GLY A 19 2.81 -2.67 -15.18
N ASN A 20 3.91 -2.23 -15.79
CA ASN A 20 3.87 -1.58 -17.09
C ASN A 20 3.21 -2.51 -18.12
N ASN A 21 2.30 -1.99 -18.93
CA ASN A 21 1.47 -2.76 -19.88
C ASN A 21 0.65 -3.89 -19.21
N GLY A 22 0.25 -3.75 -17.93
CA GLY A 22 -0.51 -4.77 -17.20
C GLY A 22 0.29 -6.01 -16.82
N GLU A 23 1.62 -6.00 -16.98
CA GLU A 23 2.48 -7.13 -16.62
C GLU A 23 2.48 -7.44 -15.12
N ASN A 24 2.80 -8.67 -14.79
CA ASN A 24 2.91 -9.09 -13.39
C ASN A 24 4.06 -8.37 -12.68
N LEU A 25 3.78 -7.89 -11.46
CA LEU A 25 4.79 -7.43 -10.51
C LEU A 25 5.33 -8.61 -9.69
N PHE A 26 4.45 -9.55 -9.35
CA PHE A 26 4.76 -10.71 -8.53
C PHE A 26 4.59 -11.99 -9.38
N PHE A 27 5.69 -12.61 -9.75
CA PHE A 27 5.76 -13.78 -10.62
C PHE A 27 5.60 -15.08 -9.83
N GLU A 28 6.13 -15.09 -8.59
CA GLU A 28 6.15 -16.24 -7.69
C GLU A 28 5.86 -15.81 -6.26
N GLU A 29 5.45 -16.77 -5.42
CA GLU A 29 5.12 -16.55 -4.01
C GLU A 29 6.24 -15.82 -3.24
N ARG A 30 7.50 -16.14 -3.49
CA ARG A 30 8.67 -15.50 -2.84
C ARG A 30 8.81 -14.01 -3.14
N ASN A 31 8.17 -13.50 -4.21
CA ASN A 31 8.27 -12.08 -4.57
C ASN A 31 7.49 -11.19 -3.59
N TYR A 32 6.37 -11.65 -3.04
CA TYR A 32 5.56 -10.90 -2.09
C TYR A 32 6.32 -10.57 -0.78
N PRO A 33 6.86 -11.55 -0.04
CA PRO A 33 7.63 -11.23 1.16
C PRO A 33 8.90 -10.44 0.84
N TYR A 34 9.50 -10.63 -0.34
CA TYR A 34 10.65 -9.83 -0.76
C TYR A 34 10.27 -8.36 -0.97
N PHE A 35 9.13 -8.08 -1.62
CA PHE A 35 8.62 -6.71 -1.76
C PHE A 35 8.36 -6.09 -0.40
N LEU A 36 7.68 -6.79 0.52
CA LEU A 36 7.42 -6.30 1.88
C LEU A 36 8.69 -6.04 2.69
N LYS A 37 9.74 -6.84 2.48
CA LYS A 37 11.06 -6.59 3.08
C LYS A 37 11.67 -5.28 2.57
N LEU A 38 11.63 -5.03 1.27
CA LEU A 38 12.09 -3.77 0.68
C LEU A 38 11.19 -2.60 1.11
N TYR A 39 9.88 -2.81 1.11
CA TYR A 39 8.91 -1.82 1.59
C TYR A 39 9.27 -1.38 3.03
N ALA A 40 9.46 -2.32 3.93
CA ALA A 40 9.88 -2.02 5.28
C ALA A 40 11.21 -1.24 5.33
N HIS A 41 12.17 -1.61 4.50
CA HIS A 41 13.49 -0.96 4.45
C HIS A 41 13.41 0.51 3.97
N TYR A 42 12.60 0.77 2.94
CA TYR A 42 12.55 2.11 2.35
C TYR A 42 11.47 3.01 2.95
N ILE A 43 10.34 2.44 3.39
CA ILE A 43 9.15 3.24 3.69
C ILE A 43 8.97 3.52 5.19
N LEU A 44 9.35 2.60 6.09
CA LEU A 44 9.11 2.78 7.53
C LEU A 44 9.68 4.09 8.11
N SER A 45 10.76 4.62 7.53
CA SER A 45 11.36 5.87 7.99
C SER A 45 10.58 7.11 7.57
N VAL A 46 9.70 7.01 6.56
CA VAL A 46 9.03 8.18 5.97
C VAL A 46 7.52 8.09 6.02
N ALA A 47 6.96 6.89 6.27
CA ALA A 47 5.52 6.70 6.34
C ALA A 47 5.12 5.56 7.29
N GLU A 48 3.97 5.72 7.89
CA GLU A 48 3.21 4.69 8.61
C GLU A 48 2.28 3.99 7.64
N THR A 49 2.00 2.72 7.87
CA THR A 49 1.17 1.92 6.98
C THR A 49 -0.06 1.42 7.71
N TYR A 50 -1.22 1.70 7.14
CA TYR A 50 -2.55 1.41 7.71
C TYR A 50 -3.20 0.20 7.04
N ALA A 51 -3.07 0.07 5.73
CA ALA A 51 -3.55 -1.09 5.00
C ALA A 51 -2.72 -1.31 3.74
N TYR A 52 -2.63 -2.55 3.27
CA TYR A 52 -2.08 -2.87 1.96
C TYR A 52 -2.75 -4.10 1.35
N CYS A 53 -2.66 -4.20 0.03
CA CYS A 53 -2.93 -5.41 -0.73
C CYS A 53 -1.95 -5.48 -1.90
N LEU A 54 -1.28 -6.63 -2.04
CA LEU A 54 -0.39 -6.93 -3.14
C LEU A 54 -1.08 -7.92 -4.07
N LEU A 55 -1.46 -7.47 -5.26
CA LEU A 55 -2.04 -8.31 -6.29
C LEU A 55 -0.97 -8.67 -7.31
N ARG A 56 -1.24 -9.65 -8.16
CA ARG A 56 -0.25 -10.18 -9.09
C ARG A 56 0.40 -9.10 -9.96
N ASN A 57 -0.38 -8.13 -10.46
CA ASN A 57 0.04 -7.10 -11.40
C ASN A 57 -0.01 -5.66 -10.86
N HIS A 58 -0.50 -5.45 -9.65
CA HIS A 58 -0.55 -4.12 -9.01
C HIS A 58 -0.56 -4.23 -7.48
N PHE A 59 -0.45 -3.10 -6.79
CA PHE A 59 -0.60 -3.06 -5.34
C PHE A 59 -1.26 -1.75 -4.90
N HIS A 60 -1.88 -1.78 -3.74
CA HIS A 60 -2.44 -0.63 -3.04
C HIS A 60 -1.92 -0.57 -1.62
N ALA A 61 -1.70 0.64 -1.12
CA ALA A 61 -1.37 0.90 0.28
C ALA A 61 -2.00 2.20 0.77
N LEU A 62 -2.57 2.19 1.96
CA LEU A 62 -2.93 3.39 2.70
C LEU A 62 -1.80 3.70 3.67
N VAL A 63 -1.23 4.89 3.53
CA VAL A 63 -0.12 5.37 4.36
C VAL A 63 -0.40 6.76 4.91
N ARG A 64 0.21 7.11 6.05
CA ARG A 64 0.36 8.51 6.51
C ARG A 64 1.83 8.89 6.38
N ILE A 65 2.11 10.01 5.75
CA ILE A 65 3.48 10.52 5.63
C ILE A 65 3.90 11.10 6.98
N ARG A 66 4.99 10.61 7.54
CA ARG A 66 5.52 11.09 8.82
C ARG A 66 5.90 12.56 8.73
N THR A 67 5.73 13.31 9.81
CA THR A 67 6.27 14.67 9.93
C THR A 67 7.79 14.63 9.88
N GLU A 68 8.43 15.79 9.69
CA GLU A 68 9.91 15.87 9.69
C GLU A 68 10.50 15.41 11.03
N GLU A 69 9.83 15.74 12.13
CA GLU A 69 10.23 15.34 13.47
C GLU A 69 10.14 13.83 13.66
N GLU A 70 9.00 13.22 13.33
CA GLU A 70 8.80 11.76 13.37
C GLU A 70 9.79 11.00 12.46
N GLN A 71 10.15 11.58 11.32
CA GLN A 71 11.17 11.01 10.43
C GLN A 71 12.55 11.05 11.08
N ALA A 72 12.92 12.18 11.70
CA ALA A 72 14.20 12.32 12.37
C ALA A 72 14.35 11.30 13.50
N ASP A 73 13.32 11.12 14.34
CA ASP A 73 13.30 10.15 15.42
C ASP A 73 13.42 8.71 14.90
N THR A 74 12.70 8.41 13.84
CA THR A 74 12.73 7.07 13.21
C THR A 74 14.09 6.78 12.57
N ILE A 75 14.68 7.77 11.89
CA ILE A 75 16.03 7.64 11.29
C ILE A 75 17.07 7.40 12.38
N GLN A 76 17.00 8.13 13.48
CA GLN A 76 17.89 7.96 14.62
C GLN A 76 17.74 6.55 15.24
N ALA A 77 16.50 6.12 15.49
CA ALA A 77 16.21 4.81 16.10
C ALA A 77 16.65 3.64 15.21
N LEU A 78 16.48 3.75 13.90
CA LEU A 78 16.78 2.69 12.92
C LEU A 78 18.16 2.83 12.28
N ARG A 79 18.95 3.85 12.62
CA ARG A 79 20.28 4.16 12.08
C ARG A 79 20.33 4.27 10.55
N PHE A 80 19.29 4.84 9.95
CA PHE A 80 19.28 5.12 8.53
C PHE A 80 20.19 6.32 8.18
N SER A 81 20.67 6.33 6.94
CA SER A 81 21.44 7.46 6.40
C SER A 81 20.49 8.55 5.88
N LYS A 82 20.90 9.80 6.00
CA LYS A 82 20.33 11.09 5.53
C LYS A 82 18.85 11.12 5.09
N PRO A 83 18.05 12.09 5.58
CA PRO A 83 16.67 12.30 5.15
C PRO A 83 16.60 12.55 3.63
N ARG A 84 15.69 11.87 2.98
CA ARG A 84 15.30 12.06 1.58
C ARG A 84 13.81 12.36 1.54
N SER A 85 13.33 13.01 0.48
CA SER A 85 11.89 13.22 0.37
C SER A 85 11.11 11.89 0.34
N PRO A 86 9.89 11.83 0.90
CA PRO A 86 9.06 10.63 0.86
C PRO A 86 8.93 10.04 -0.54
N SER A 87 8.75 10.90 -1.56
CA SER A 87 8.66 10.47 -2.97
C SER A 87 9.92 9.74 -3.44
N GLN A 88 11.11 10.16 -3.00
CA GLN A 88 12.38 9.47 -3.34
C GLN A 88 12.47 8.10 -2.67
N HIS A 89 11.92 7.94 -1.46
CA HIS A 89 11.89 6.66 -0.77
C HIS A 89 11.01 5.65 -1.52
N PHE A 90 9.81 6.06 -1.96
CA PHE A 90 8.96 5.23 -2.82
C PHE A 90 9.65 4.91 -4.16
N GLY A 91 10.24 5.90 -4.82
CA GLY A 91 11.01 5.69 -6.05
C GLY A 91 12.17 4.69 -5.87
N ASN A 92 12.89 4.76 -4.75
CA ASN A 92 13.97 3.83 -4.44
C ASN A 92 13.45 2.41 -4.19
N LEU A 93 12.31 2.26 -3.50
CA LEU A 93 11.63 0.97 -3.34
C LEU A 93 11.34 0.32 -4.70
N PHE A 94 10.66 1.07 -5.59
CA PHE A 94 10.27 0.56 -6.91
C PHE A 94 11.49 0.21 -7.77
N ASN A 95 12.51 1.07 -7.78
CA ASN A 95 13.75 0.82 -8.51
C ASN A 95 14.50 -0.40 -7.98
N ALA A 96 14.60 -0.57 -6.65
CA ALA A 96 15.28 -1.71 -6.05
C ALA A 96 14.54 -3.02 -6.37
N TYR A 97 13.21 -3.03 -6.27
CA TYR A 97 12.39 -4.18 -6.60
C TYR A 97 12.48 -4.51 -8.10
N ALA A 98 12.26 -3.52 -8.99
CA ALA A 98 12.32 -3.70 -10.44
C ALA A 98 13.67 -4.24 -10.88
N LYS A 99 14.78 -3.71 -10.35
CA LYS A 99 16.13 -4.19 -10.67
C LYS A 99 16.32 -5.67 -10.32
N THR A 100 15.78 -6.10 -9.16
CA THR A 100 15.89 -7.50 -8.73
C THR A 100 15.02 -8.42 -9.59
N ILE A 101 13.78 -8.02 -9.87
CA ILE A 101 12.85 -8.80 -10.69
C ILE A 101 13.38 -8.89 -12.14
N ASN A 102 13.81 -7.78 -12.73
CA ASN A 102 14.37 -7.80 -14.07
C ASN A 102 15.56 -8.76 -14.17
N LYS A 103 16.46 -8.74 -13.18
CA LYS A 103 17.60 -9.66 -13.15
C LYS A 103 17.17 -11.13 -12.95
N ALA A 104 16.19 -11.38 -12.09
CA ALA A 104 15.77 -12.75 -11.74
C ALA A 104 15.01 -13.45 -12.88
N TYR A 105 14.29 -12.67 -13.70
CA TYR A 105 13.40 -13.18 -14.75
C TYR A 105 13.87 -12.78 -16.18
N ASP A 106 15.12 -12.35 -16.31
CA ASP A 106 15.75 -11.94 -17.59
C ASP A 106 14.91 -10.92 -18.37
N ARG A 107 14.37 -9.92 -17.64
CA ARG A 107 13.52 -8.86 -18.18
C ARG A 107 14.31 -7.58 -18.41
N THR A 108 13.88 -6.80 -19.39
CA THR A 108 14.40 -5.46 -19.68
C THR A 108 13.27 -4.41 -19.60
N GLY A 109 13.64 -3.15 -19.43
CA GLY A 109 12.68 -2.06 -19.39
C GLY A 109 12.05 -1.82 -18.01
N SER A 110 11.03 -0.96 -17.98
CA SER A 110 10.31 -0.58 -16.77
C SER A 110 9.42 -1.73 -16.29
N LEU A 111 9.50 -2.07 -15.00
CA LEU A 111 8.58 -3.03 -14.38
C LEU A 111 7.29 -2.33 -13.95
N PHE A 112 7.42 -1.12 -13.40
CA PHE A 112 6.30 -0.33 -12.92
C PHE A 112 5.92 0.76 -13.91
N GLU A 113 4.67 1.18 -13.89
CA GLU A 113 4.25 2.43 -14.49
C GLU A 113 4.91 3.63 -13.79
N ASN A 114 5.13 4.71 -14.53
CA ASN A 114 5.76 5.92 -14.03
C ASN A 114 5.02 7.16 -14.53
N PRO A 115 4.64 8.07 -13.64
CA PRO A 115 4.86 8.06 -12.18
C PRO A 115 3.94 7.08 -11.45
N PHE A 116 4.32 6.67 -10.22
CA PHE A 116 3.41 5.95 -9.34
C PHE A 116 2.28 6.87 -8.86
N CYS A 117 1.12 6.29 -8.61
CA CYS A 117 -0.06 7.03 -8.21
C CYS A 117 -0.06 7.30 -6.70
N ARG A 118 -0.52 8.50 -6.34
CA ARG A 118 -0.63 8.98 -4.96
C ARG A 118 -1.79 9.96 -4.87
N ILE A 119 -2.77 9.63 -4.06
CA ILE A 119 -3.98 10.40 -3.89
C ILE A 119 -4.15 10.75 -2.42
N PRO A 120 -4.23 12.04 -2.08
CA PRO A 120 -4.52 12.47 -0.71
C PRO A 120 -5.88 11.96 -0.24
N VAL A 121 -5.94 11.46 1.00
CA VAL A 121 -7.18 11.08 1.66
C VAL A 121 -7.57 12.19 2.62
N THR A 122 -8.67 12.88 2.32
CA THR A 122 -9.03 14.15 2.95
C THR A 122 -10.16 14.06 3.98
N SER A 123 -10.75 12.88 4.19
CA SER A 123 -11.80 12.68 5.19
C SER A 123 -11.71 11.33 5.88
N GLU A 124 -12.17 11.26 7.13
CA GLU A 124 -12.19 10.01 7.91
C GLU A 124 -13.09 8.94 7.26
N SER A 125 -14.21 9.32 6.66
CA SER A 125 -15.07 8.37 5.96
C SER A 125 -14.36 7.71 4.79
N TYR A 126 -13.48 8.44 4.09
CA TYR A 126 -12.66 7.88 3.03
C TYR A 126 -11.58 6.94 3.54
N LEU A 127 -11.02 7.15 4.75
CA LEU A 127 -10.06 6.22 5.34
C LEU A 127 -10.70 4.83 5.53
N VAL A 128 -11.88 4.78 6.14
CA VAL A 128 -12.62 3.53 6.38
C VAL A 128 -12.95 2.81 5.05
N HIS A 129 -13.53 3.54 4.09
CA HIS A 129 -13.88 2.96 2.78
C HIS A 129 -12.65 2.47 2.03
N LEU A 130 -11.54 3.21 2.09
CA LEU A 130 -10.31 2.84 1.42
C LEU A 130 -9.67 1.59 2.04
N VAL A 131 -9.68 1.43 3.36
CA VAL A 131 -9.22 0.20 4.02
C VAL A 131 -10.01 -1.01 3.52
N ILE A 132 -11.36 -0.90 3.50
CA ILE A 132 -12.23 -1.98 3.01
C ILE A 132 -11.92 -2.27 1.54
N TYR A 133 -11.88 -1.25 0.70
CA TYR A 133 -11.56 -1.38 -0.73
C TYR A 133 -10.22 -2.08 -0.96
N ILE A 134 -9.15 -1.65 -0.27
CA ILE A 134 -7.82 -2.26 -0.40
C ILE A 134 -7.87 -3.75 -0.08
N HIS A 135 -8.58 -4.15 0.97
CA HIS A 135 -8.69 -5.56 1.34
C HIS A 135 -9.56 -6.37 0.38
N GLN A 136 -10.62 -5.78 -0.19
CA GLN A 136 -11.54 -6.43 -1.13
C GLN A 136 -11.01 -6.50 -2.57
N ASN A 137 -9.92 -5.80 -2.87
CA ASN A 137 -9.33 -5.72 -4.21
C ASN A 137 -9.12 -7.08 -4.89
N PRO A 138 -8.59 -8.14 -4.22
CA PRO A 138 -8.39 -9.44 -4.85
C PRO A 138 -9.68 -10.08 -5.35
N GLN A 139 -10.79 -9.88 -4.63
CA GLN A 139 -12.11 -10.37 -5.04
C GLN A 139 -12.71 -9.51 -6.15
N LYS A 140 -12.57 -8.18 -6.04
CA LYS A 140 -13.06 -7.22 -7.06
C LYS A 140 -12.43 -7.50 -8.43
N HIS A 141 -11.13 -7.78 -8.48
CA HIS A 141 -10.40 -8.09 -9.71
C HIS A 141 -10.38 -9.59 -10.08
N GLY A 142 -11.18 -10.42 -9.42
CA GLY A 142 -11.37 -11.83 -9.79
C GLY A 142 -10.18 -12.75 -9.53
N PHE A 143 -9.19 -12.32 -8.71
CA PHE A 143 -8.08 -13.21 -8.30
C PHE A 143 -8.56 -14.32 -7.36
N VAL A 144 -9.57 -14.05 -6.55
CA VAL A 144 -10.23 -15.00 -5.65
C VAL A 144 -11.73 -14.70 -5.59
N THR A 145 -12.51 -15.68 -5.16
CA THR A 145 -13.96 -15.52 -4.93
C THR A 145 -14.29 -14.91 -3.56
N ASP A 146 -13.33 -14.95 -2.63
CA ASP A 146 -13.42 -14.40 -1.28
C ASP A 146 -12.07 -13.74 -0.94
N PHE A 147 -12.06 -12.41 -0.78
CA PHE A 147 -10.84 -11.65 -0.48
C PHE A 147 -10.11 -12.14 0.79
N ARG A 148 -10.85 -12.72 1.75
CA ARG A 148 -10.29 -13.27 2.99
C ARG A 148 -9.34 -14.46 2.74
N THR A 149 -9.43 -15.09 1.61
CA THR A 149 -8.51 -16.18 1.22
C THR A 149 -7.21 -15.68 0.58
N TRP A 150 -7.12 -14.36 0.30
CA TRP A 150 -5.91 -13.77 -0.30
C TRP A 150 -4.83 -13.52 0.74
N PRO A 151 -3.68 -14.22 0.69
CA PRO A 151 -2.68 -14.15 1.76
C PRO A 151 -1.81 -12.89 1.72
N HIS A 152 -1.83 -12.12 0.62
CA HIS A 152 -0.95 -10.98 0.41
C HIS A 152 -1.64 -9.63 0.66
N SER A 153 -2.58 -9.60 1.61
CA SER A 153 -3.20 -8.38 2.12
C SER A 153 -2.98 -8.22 3.61
N SER A 154 -3.17 -7.01 4.12
CA SER A 154 -3.09 -6.72 5.54
C SER A 154 -4.31 -7.17 6.34
N TYR A 155 -5.38 -7.68 5.71
CA TYR A 155 -6.63 -8.05 6.36
C TYR A 155 -6.42 -8.97 7.58
N HIS A 156 -5.69 -10.07 7.41
CA HIS A 156 -5.43 -11.02 8.49
C HIS A 156 -4.53 -10.45 9.59
N ALA A 157 -3.60 -9.56 9.24
CA ALA A 157 -2.74 -8.91 10.22
C ALA A 157 -3.53 -7.97 11.14
N MET A 158 -4.64 -7.37 10.66
CA MET A 158 -5.54 -6.55 11.48
C MET A 158 -6.25 -7.36 12.57
N LEU A 159 -6.58 -8.62 12.29
CA LEU A 159 -7.30 -9.51 13.22
C LEU A 159 -6.35 -10.38 14.06
N SER A 160 -5.08 -10.37 13.77
CA SER A 160 -4.06 -11.18 14.44
C SER A 160 -3.56 -10.51 15.73
N GLN A 161 -3.18 -11.31 16.72
CA GLN A 161 -2.45 -10.86 17.91
C GLN A 161 -0.92 -10.83 17.71
N GLN A 162 -0.44 -11.28 16.55
CA GLN A 162 0.99 -11.29 16.26
C GLN A 162 1.53 -9.86 16.08
N PRO A 163 2.81 -9.61 16.44
CA PRO A 163 3.44 -8.32 16.20
C PRO A 163 3.34 -7.92 14.72
N THR A 164 3.05 -6.66 14.47
CA THR A 164 2.96 -6.10 13.12
C THR A 164 3.63 -4.74 13.07
N ARG A 165 3.96 -4.28 11.85
CA ARG A 165 4.44 -2.93 11.56
C ARG A 165 3.34 -2.01 11.02
N LEU A 166 2.09 -2.50 11.04
CA LEU A 166 0.92 -1.73 10.66
C LEU A 166 0.39 -0.96 11.87
N GLU A 167 -0.23 0.18 11.61
CA GLU A 167 -0.95 0.96 12.61
C GLU A 167 -2.31 0.30 12.92
N ARG A 168 -2.25 -0.99 13.32
CA ARG A 168 -3.41 -1.85 13.54
C ARG A 168 -4.41 -1.29 14.53
N ASP A 169 -3.93 -0.81 15.66
CA ASP A 169 -4.78 -0.35 16.74
C ASP A 169 -5.56 0.90 16.32
N GLU A 170 -4.94 1.79 15.58
CA GLU A 170 -5.58 2.97 15.02
C GLU A 170 -6.61 2.59 13.94
N VAL A 171 -6.27 1.68 13.03
CA VAL A 171 -7.23 1.17 12.04
C VAL A 171 -8.44 0.54 12.73
N LEU A 172 -8.24 -0.33 13.72
CA LEU A 172 -9.36 -0.95 14.43
C LEU A 172 -10.19 0.07 15.20
N ALA A 173 -9.58 1.14 15.71
CA ALA A 173 -10.31 2.22 16.38
C ALA A 173 -11.25 2.97 15.40
N TRP A 174 -10.87 3.19 14.15
CA TRP A 174 -11.76 3.77 13.12
C TRP A 174 -13.01 2.94 12.88
N PHE A 175 -12.92 1.62 13.06
CA PHE A 175 -14.04 0.69 12.95
C PHE A 175 -14.77 0.41 14.27
N GLN A 176 -14.33 1.00 15.40
CA GLN A 176 -14.86 0.72 16.73
C GLN A 176 -14.60 -0.73 17.19
N GLY A 177 -13.49 -1.31 16.75
CA GLY A 177 -13.01 -2.62 17.17
C GLY A 177 -13.05 -3.71 16.11
N PRO A 178 -12.43 -4.88 16.40
CA PRO A 178 -12.24 -5.96 15.43
C PRO A 178 -13.55 -6.56 14.91
N ASP A 179 -14.57 -6.73 15.75
CA ASP A 179 -15.85 -7.28 15.31
C ASP A 179 -16.56 -6.34 14.33
N ALA A 180 -16.49 -5.04 14.55
CA ALA A 180 -17.06 -4.05 13.64
C ALA A 180 -16.25 -3.94 12.35
N PHE A 181 -14.92 -4.09 12.42
CA PHE A 181 -14.05 -4.21 11.25
C PHE A 181 -14.49 -5.39 10.37
N GLU A 182 -14.64 -6.59 10.93
CA GLU A 182 -15.10 -7.75 10.18
C GLU A 182 -16.51 -7.55 9.58
N ARG A 183 -17.45 -6.98 10.37
CA ARG A 183 -18.80 -6.70 9.85
C ARG A 183 -18.78 -5.74 8.68
N ALA A 184 -18.01 -4.67 8.76
CA ALA A 184 -17.89 -3.68 7.68
C ALA A 184 -17.37 -4.31 6.38
N HIS A 185 -16.42 -5.24 6.46
CA HIS A 185 -15.86 -5.94 5.31
C HIS A 185 -16.82 -6.96 4.65
N ARG A 186 -17.99 -7.25 5.24
CA ARG A 186 -18.99 -8.14 4.61
C ARG A 186 -19.71 -7.47 3.43
N HIS A 187 -19.68 -6.15 3.35
CA HIS A 187 -20.30 -5.39 2.28
C HIS A 187 -19.22 -4.87 1.33
N MET A 188 -19.41 -5.07 0.05
CA MET A 188 -18.51 -4.51 -0.96
C MET A 188 -18.65 -2.99 -1.00
N VAL A 189 -17.52 -2.31 -1.00
CA VAL A 189 -17.50 -0.86 -1.20
C VAL A 189 -17.86 -0.57 -2.65
N SER A 190 -18.83 0.31 -2.85
CA SER A 190 -19.23 0.74 -4.21
C SER A 190 -18.20 1.70 -4.81
N ASP A 191 -18.09 1.69 -6.14
CA ASP A 191 -17.18 2.59 -6.85
C ASP A 191 -17.48 4.07 -6.57
N ALA A 192 -18.76 4.42 -6.39
CA ALA A 192 -19.15 5.78 -6.03
C ALA A 192 -18.60 6.26 -4.67
N GLN A 193 -18.40 5.34 -3.72
CA GLN A 193 -17.85 5.66 -2.39
C GLN A 193 -16.36 5.96 -2.39
N ILE A 194 -15.63 5.48 -3.40
CA ILE A 194 -14.17 5.60 -3.49
C ILE A 194 -13.69 6.29 -4.78
N ALA A 195 -14.61 6.68 -5.69
CA ALA A 195 -14.27 7.29 -6.98
C ALA A 195 -13.20 8.40 -6.89
N PRO A 196 -13.18 9.29 -5.87
CA PRO A 196 -12.13 10.29 -5.72
C PRO A 196 -10.75 9.71 -5.39
N LEU A 197 -10.70 8.50 -4.86
CA LEU A 197 -9.47 7.84 -4.39
C LEU A 197 -8.94 6.79 -5.38
N VAL A 198 -9.73 6.46 -6.40
CA VAL A 198 -9.40 5.45 -7.42
C VAL A 198 -9.93 5.98 -8.77
N PRO A 199 -9.36 7.09 -9.30
CA PRO A 199 -9.89 7.73 -10.51
C PRO A 199 -9.76 6.88 -11.77
N ASP A 200 -8.84 5.93 -11.77
CA ASP A 200 -8.61 4.98 -12.86
C ASP A 200 -8.69 3.57 -12.28
N ASP A 201 -9.90 3.02 -12.16
CA ASP A 201 -10.04 1.60 -11.89
C ASP A 201 -9.38 0.86 -13.07
N PHE A 202 -8.43 0.05 -12.73
CA PHE A 202 -7.64 -0.74 -13.66
C PHE A 202 -8.51 -1.85 -14.24
N ASP A 203 -9.20 -1.59 -15.36
CA ASP A 203 -9.79 -2.62 -16.21
C ASP A 203 -8.71 -3.45 -16.92
#